data_c1e6e8c312d7e48174b78691e4dab61f
#
_entry.id   c1e6e8c312d7e48174b78691e4dab61f
#
_cell.length_a   1.000
_cell.length_b   1.000
_cell.length_c   1.000
_cell.angle_alpha   90.00
_cell.angle_beta   90.00
_cell.angle_gamma   90.00
#
_symmetry.space_group_name_H-M   'P 1'
#
loop_
_entity.id
_entity.type
_entity.pdbx_description
1 polymer ?
#
loop_
_entity_poly.entity_id
_entity_poly.type
_entity_poly.pdbx_seq_one_letter_code
_entity_poly.pdbx_strand_id
1 'polypeptide(L)'
;MNKIWKATNAAYLSNLFGYPTDCPQREKNGWTGDAHIAIETGLYNYDGITVYEKWMADHQDEQAPNGVLPAIIPTSGWGYHWGNGVDWTSTVAIIPWNIYLFYGDKHLLESMYDNIRRYVDYLNYTYPSGITDWGLGDWIPIKSHSS
;
A
#
# COMPACT_ATOMS: atom_id res chain seq x y z
N MET A 1 -26.06 -4.23 9.90
CA MET A 1 -25.22 -4.76 8.81
C MET A 1 -25.26 -3.89 7.56
N ASN A 2 -26.40 -3.76 6.85
CA ASN A 2 -26.46 -3.00 5.58
C ASN A 2 -25.98 -1.55 5.63
N LYS A 3 -26.15 -0.84 6.76
CA LYS A 3 -25.67 0.55 6.89
C LYS A 3 -24.14 0.61 6.99
N ILE A 4 -23.53 -0.33 7.72
CA ILE A 4 -22.06 -0.41 7.84
C ILE A 4 -21.46 -0.74 6.47
N TRP A 5 -21.97 -1.78 5.80
CA TRP A 5 -21.53 -2.14 4.47
C TRP A 5 -21.61 -0.97 3.48
N LYS A 6 -22.75 -0.25 3.45
CA LYS A 6 -22.90 0.93 2.57
C LYS A 6 -21.91 2.03 2.92
N ALA A 7 -21.68 2.30 4.20
CA ALA A 7 -20.73 3.32 4.64
C ALA A 7 -19.28 2.95 4.26
N THR A 8 -18.90 1.69 4.45
CA THR A 8 -17.57 1.17 4.06
C THR A 8 -17.34 1.31 2.56
N ASN A 9 -18.33 0.90 1.74
CA ASN A 9 -18.21 1.04 0.29
C ASN A 9 -18.16 2.51 -0.16
N ALA A 10 -18.96 3.39 0.44
CA ALA A 10 -18.90 4.81 0.14
C ALA A 10 -17.55 5.42 0.52
N ALA A 11 -17.00 5.05 1.68
CA ALA A 11 -15.67 5.48 2.10
C ALA A 11 -14.58 4.98 1.14
N TYR A 12 -14.62 3.71 0.75
CA TYR A 12 -13.67 3.15 -0.21
C TYR A 12 -13.71 3.91 -1.54
N LEU A 13 -14.87 4.08 -2.15
CA LEU A 13 -15.02 4.79 -3.43
C LEU A 13 -14.60 6.26 -3.34
N SER A 14 -14.87 6.93 -2.22
CA SER A 14 -14.48 8.33 -2.03
C SER A 14 -12.96 8.52 -1.92
N ASN A 15 -12.21 7.44 -1.72
CA ASN A 15 -10.75 7.42 -1.64
C ASN A 15 -10.08 6.89 -2.92
N LEU A 16 -10.78 6.83 -4.04
CA LEU A 16 -10.21 6.43 -5.34
C LEU A 16 -10.18 7.63 -6.29
N PHE A 17 -9.01 8.22 -6.46
CA PHE A 17 -8.74 9.35 -7.36
C PHE A 17 -7.76 9.00 -8.50
N GLY A 18 -7.95 7.83 -9.13
CA GLY A 18 -6.99 7.26 -10.08
C GLY A 18 -5.89 6.46 -9.39
N TYR A 19 -5.78 6.55 -8.08
CA TYR A 19 -5.03 5.73 -7.15
C TYR A 19 -5.73 5.73 -5.79
N PRO A 20 -5.46 4.76 -4.90
CA PRO A 20 -6.00 4.76 -3.55
C PRO A 20 -5.44 5.92 -2.73
N THR A 21 -6.29 6.59 -1.94
CA THR A 21 -5.90 7.68 -1.05
C THR A 21 -6.28 7.37 0.40
N ASP A 22 -5.61 8.02 1.34
CA ASP A 22 -5.85 7.91 2.78
C ASP A 22 -7.17 8.55 3.20
N CYS A 23 -7.42 9.76 2.76
CA CYS A 23 -8.63 10.51 3.11
C CYS A 23 -9.14 11.36 1.95
N PRO A 24 -10.49 11.43 1.75
CA PRO A 24 -11.07 12.07 0.57
C PRO A 24 -11.11 13.60 0.67
N GLN A 25 -11.01 14.17 1.87
CA GLN A 25 -11.24 15.58 2.09
C GLN A 25 -10.00 16.39 2.51
N ARG A 26 -8.98 15.75 3.08
CA ARG A 26 -7.79 16.43 3.62
C ARG A 26 -6.56 16.18 2.78
N GLU A 27 -5.80 15.14 3.10
CA GLU A 27 -4.48 14.88 2.50
C GLU A 27 -4.58 14.47 1.05
N LYS A 28 -5.45 13.51 0.73
CA LYS A 28 -5.64 12.95 -0.63
C LYS A 28 -4.35 12.38 -1.21
N ASN A 29 -3.52 11.82 -0.34
CA ASN A 29 -2.24 11.22 -0.68
C ASN A 29 -2.36 9.72 -0.90
N GLY A 30 -1.51 9.18 -1.76
CA GLY A 30 -1.42 7.75 -2.03
C GLY A 30 -0.65 7.00 -0.94
N TRP A 31 -1.11 7.07 0.31
CA TRP A 31 -0.53 6.33 1.42
C TRP A 31 -0.61 4.82 1.17
N THR A 32 0.54 4.18 1.14
CA THR A 32 0.66 2.77 0.74
C THR A 32 0.07 1.82 1.79
N GLY A 33 0.20 2.14 3.07
CA GLY A 33 -0.40 1.38 4.16
C GLY A 33 -1.92 1.33 4.08
N ASP A 34 -2.55 2.50 3.92
CA ASP A 34 -4.02 2.63 3.79
C ASP A 34 -4.55 1.79 2.64
N ALA A 35 -3.85 1.82 1.51
CA ALA A 35 -4.27 1.11 0.31
C ALA A 35 -4.25 -0.40 0.48
N HIS A 36 -3.17 -0.98 1.02
CA HIS A 36 -3.10 -2.44 1.13
C HIS A 36 -3.98 -3.00 2.25
N ILE A 37 -4.32 -2.21 3.26
CA ILE A 37 -5.30 -2.60 4.28
C ILE A 37 -6.72 -2.59 3.70
N ALA A 38 -7.02 -1.66 2.79
CA ALA A 38 -8.34 -1.48 2.21
C ALA A 38 -8.61 -2.34 0.96
N ILE A 39 -7.59 -2.94 0.34
CA ILE A 39 -7.72 -3.61 -0.97
C ILE A 39 -8.79 -4.69 -0.99
N GLU A 40 -8.87 -5.56 0.00
CA GLU A 40 -9.85 -6.64 0.03
C GLU A 40 -11.29 -6.11 0.06
N THR A 41 -11.54 -5.00 0.77
CA THR A 41 -12.85 -4.33 0.73
C THR A 41 -13.22 -3.95 -0.70
N GLY A 42 -12.27 -3.45 -1.46
CA GLY A 42 -12.46 -3.12 -2.86
C GLY A 42 -12.74 -4.35 -3.72
N LEU A 43 -11.87 -5.36 -3.63
CA LEU A 43 -11.95 -6.55 -4.48
C LEU A 43 -13.19 -7.41 -4.22
N TYR A 44 -13.73 -7.41 -2.98
CA TYR A 44 -15.00 -8.09 -2.69
C TYR A 44 -16.23 -7.37 -3.27
N ASN A 45 -16.16 -6.08 -3.51
CA ASN A 45 -17.33 -5.27 -3.84
C ASN A 45 -17.28 -4.65 -5.24
N TYR A 46 -16.10 -4.58 -5.87
CA TYR A 46 -15.87 -3.89 -7.15
C TYR A 46 -14.88 -4.63 -8.02
N ASP A 47 -14.98 -4.42 -9.32
CA ASP A 47 -13.97 -4.82 -10.29
C ASP A 47 -12.90 -3.73 -10.38
N GLY A 48 -11.92 -3.81 -9.49
CA GLY A 48 -10.91 -2.75 -9.30
C GLY A 48 -9.53 -3.05 -9.88
N ILE A 49 -9.37 -4.15 -10.62
CA ILE A 49 -8.04 -4.62 -11.08
C ILE A 49 -7.25 -3.52 -11.80
N THR A 50 -7.88 -2.76 -12.71
CA THR A 50 -7.19 -1.74 -13.52
C THR A 50 -6.65 -0.57 -12.70
N VAL A 51 -7.32 -0.21 -11.61
CA VAL A 51 -6.82 0.84 -10.69
C VAL A 51 -5.52 0.39 -10.02
N TYR A 52 -5.49 -0.86 -9.57
CA TYR A 52 -4.30 -1.39 -8.90
C TYR A 52 -3.16 -1.71 -9.87
N GLU A 53 -3.44 -2.19 -11.08
CA GLU A 53 -2.43 -2.36 -12.12
C GLU A 53 -1.74 -1.02 -12.45
N LYS A 54 -2.55 0.03 -12.65
CA LYS A 54 -2.02 1.37 -12.88
C LYS A 54 -1.17 1.85 -11.71
N TRP A 55 -1.65 1.67 -10.48
CA TRP A 55 -0.93 2.13 -9.31
C TRP A 55 0.34 1.34 -9.01
N MET A 56 0.38 0.04 -9.37
CA MET A 56 1.62 -0.74 -9.32
C MET A 56 2.65 -0.26 -10.34
N ALA A 57 2.23 0.25 -11.50
CA ALA A 57 3.15 0.92 -12.42
C ALA A 57 3.76 2.19 -11.79
N ASP A 58 2.97 2.97 -11.01
CA ASP A 58 3.52 4.10 -10.24
C ASP A 58 4.56 3.63 -9.20
N HIS A 59 4.38 2.46 -8.58
CA HIS A 59 5.40 1.87 -7.68
C HIS A 59 6.68 1.52 -8.43
N GLN A 60 6.60 1.04 -9.68
CA GLN A 60 7.77 0.77 -10.51
C GLN A 60 8.55 2.04 -10.81
N ASP A 61 7.83 3.10 -11.17
CA ASP A 61 8.42 4.41 -11.50
C ASP A 61 9.07 5.08 -10.29
N GLU A 62 8.45 4.92 -9.12
CA GLU A 62 8.90 5.58 -7.87
C GLU A 62 9.94 4.75 -7.10
N GLN A 63 10.16 3.50 -7.42
CA GLN A 63 11.13 2.69 -6.68
C GLN A 63 12.57 3.15 -6.96
N ALA A 64 13.27 3.54 -5.91
CA ALA A 64 14.68 3.93 -6.01
C ALA A 64 15.57 2.75 -6.47
N PRO A 65 16.72 3.01 -7.10
CA PRO A 65 17.63 1.96 -7.60
C PRO A 65 18.09 0.96 -6.54
N ASN A 66 18.19 1.38 -5.29
CA ASN A 66 18.56 0.54 -4.15
C ASN A 66 17.39 -0.27 -3.58
N GLY A 67 16.20 -0.19 -4.19
CA GLY A 67 15.01 -0.94 -3.77
C GLY A 67 14.06 -0.21 -2.83
N VAL A 68 14.46 0.95 -2.29
CA VAL A 68 13.61 1.74 -1.39
C VAL A 68 12.35 2.21 -2.10
N LEU A 69 11.23 2.19 -1.38
CA LEU A 69 9.95 2.76 -1.79
C LEU A 69 9.55 3.91 -0.85
N PRO A 70 8.87 4.95 -1.34
CA PRO A 70 8.29 5.96 -0.48
C PRO A 70 7.01 5.44 0.20
N ALA A 71 6.63 6.05 1.31
CA ALA A 71 5.37 5.71 2.00
C ALA A 71 4.11 6.18 1.26
N ILE A 72 4.28 7.19 0.39
CA ILE A 72 3.23 7.81 -0.41
C ILE A 72 3.60 7.66 -1.88
N ILE A 73 2.69 7.12 -2.70
CA ILE A 73 2.89 6.91 -4.13
C ILE A 73 1.65 7.43 -4.90
N PRO A 74 1.81 8.40 -5.79
CA PRO A 74 3.02 9.17 -6.10
C PRO A 74 3.52 9.99 -4.91
N THR A 75 4.85 10.08 -4.72
CA THR A 75 5.42 10.70 -3.52
C THR A 75 5.31 12.23 -3.49
N SER A 76 5.23 12.89 -4.64
CA SER A 76 4.95 14.32 -4.75
C SER A 76 5.73 15.23 -3.78
N GLY A 77 7.00 14.91 -3.52
CA GLY A 77 7.87 15.69 -2.66
C GLY A 77 7.99 15.23 -1.20
N TRP A 78 7.24 14.21 -0.77
CA TRP A 78 7.37 13.60 0.56
C TRP A 78 8.69 12.83 0.73
N GLY A 79 9.24 12.30 -0.37
CA GLY A 79 10.54 11.63 -0.41
C GLY A 79 10.53 10.21 0.16
N TYR A 80 11.74 9.71 0.49
CA TYR A 80 12.02 8.30 0.77
C TYR A 80 12.56 8.05 2.18
N HIS A 81 12.48 9.02 3.06
CA HIS A 81 13.18 8.97 4.36
C HIS A 81 12.23 9.14 5.54
N TRP A 82 10.94 9.08 5.31
CA TRP A 82 9.94 9.24 6.36
C TRP A 82 8.72 8.34 6.10
N GLY A 83 8.28 7.65 7.14
CA GLY A 83 7.08 6.82 7.13
C GLY A 83 7.11 5.58 6.24
N ASN A 84 8.23 5.31 5.59
CA ASN A 84 8.38 4.24 4.59
C ASN A 84 8.89 2.91 5.20
N GLY A 85 8.37 2.56 6.34
CA GLY A 85 8.62 1.25 6.94
C GLY A 85 7.89 0.11 6.23
N VAL A 86 8.21 -1.12 6.63
CA VAL A 86 7.61 -2.35 6.08
C VAL A 86 6.10 -2.39 6.28
N ASP A 87 5.61 -1.81 7.36
CA ASP A 87 4.20 -1.64 7.70
C ASP A 87 3.40 -0.88 6.60
N TRP A 88 4.06 -0.02 5.84
CA TRP A 88 3.49 0.71 4.69
C TRP A 88 3.93 0.15 3.35
N THR A 89 5.24 0.04 3.12
CA THR A 89 5.80 -0.22 1.79
C THR A 89 5.72 -1.69 1.34
N SER A 90 5.33 -2.62 2.22
CA SER A 90 4.97 -4.00 1.84
C SER A 90 3.82 -4.09 0.83
N THR A 91 3.11 -2.98 0.60
CA THR A 91 2.13 -2.79 -0.48
C THR A 91 2.62 -3.32 -1.82
N VAL A 92 3.91 -3.15 -2.13
CA VAL A 92 4.53 -3.63 -3.39
C VAL A 92 4.34 -5.14 -3.62
N ALA A 93 4.22 -5.92 -2.56
CA ALA A 93 3.98 -7.36 -2.61
C ALA A 93 2.52 -7.73 -2.31
N ILE A 94 1.89 -7.04 -1.37
CA ILE A 94 0.53 -7.34 -0.91
C ILE A 94 -0.50 -7.09 -2.01
N ILE A 95 -0.40 -5.98 -2.75
CA ILE A 95 -1.35 -5.66 -3.81
C ILE A 95 -1.32 -6.68 -4.96
N PRO A 96 -0.15 -6.98 -5.59
CA PRO A 96 -0.09 -7.98 -6.65
C PRO A 96 -0.55 -9.37 -6.20
N TRP A 97 -0.25 -9.75 -4.95
CA TRP A 97 -0.71 -11.00 -4.37
C TRP A 97 -2.24 -11.07 -4.26
N ASN A 98 -2.88 -10.01 -3.77
CA ASN A 98 -4.34 -9.94 -3.68
C ASN A 98 -5.00 -9.98 -5.07
N ILE A 99 -4.46 -9.27 -6.05
CA ILE A 99 -4.94 -9.34 -7.43
C ILE A 99 -4.89 -10.78 -7.95
N TYR A 100 -3.77 -11.49 -7.72
CA TYR A 100 -3.68 -12.90 -8.08
C TYR A 100 -4.73 -13.77 -7.38
N LEU A 101 -4.95 -13.58 -6.07
CA LEU A 101 -5.93 -14.36 -5.30
C LEU A 101 -7.37 -14.16 -5.80
N PHE A 102 -7.74 -12.93 -6.15
CA PHE A 102 -9.11 -12.60 -6.53
C PHE A 102 -9.43 -12.82 -8.00
N TYR A 103 -8.45 -12.61 -8.88
CA TYR A 103 -8.65 -12.70 -10.34
C TYR A 103 -7.95 -13.90 -10.99
N GLY A 104 -7.06 -14.59 -10.28
CA GLY A 104 -6.22 -15.65 -10.87
C GLY A 104 -5.17 -15.12 -11.86
N ASP A 105 -5.02 -13.82 -11.95
CA ASP A 105 -4.12 -13.17 -12.88
C ASP A 105 -2.69 -13.12 -12.33
N LYS A 106 -1.76 -13.76 -13.03
CA LYS A 106 -0.34 -13.77 -12.70
C LYS A 106 0.44 -12.59 -13.30
N HIS A 107 -0.16 -11.88 -14.26
CA HIS A 107 0.54 -10.87 -15.04
C HIS A 107 1.11 -9.78 -14.14
N LEU A 108 0.32 -9.29 -13.19
CA LEU A 108 0.78 -8.27 -12.25
C LEU A 108 1.92 -8.78 -11.34
N LEU A 109 1.83 -10.02 -10.84
CA LEU A 109 2.92 -10.63 -10.07
C LEU A 109 4.21 -10.75 -10.89
N GLU A 110 4.10 -11.19 -12.13
CA GLU A 110 5.24 -11.34 -13.05
C GLU A 110 5.88 -9.97 -13.34
N SER A 111 5.08 -8.96 -13.64
CA SER A 111 5.57 -7.60 -13.94
C SER A 111 6.22 -6.92 -12.72
N MET A 112 5.74 -7.22 -11.51
CA MET A 112 6.25 -6.64 -10.26
C MET A 112 7.39 -7.46 -9.62
N TYR A 113 7.72 -8.63 -10.18
CA TYR A 113 8.70 -9.54 -9.56
C TYR A 113 10.04 -8.88 -9.24
N ASP A 114 10.62 -8.18 -10.20
CA ASP A 114 11.91 -7.51 -10.00
C ASP A 114 11.84 -6.37 -8.98
N ASN A 115 10.71 -5.67 -8.90
CA ASN A 115 10.48 -4.63 -7.90
C ASN A 115 10.38 -5.22 -6.50
N ILE A 116 9.60 -6.30 -6.35
CA ILE A 116 9.47 -7.04 -5.08
C ILE A 116 10.82 -7.58 -4.65
N ARG A 117 11.58 -8.21 -5.56
CA ARG A 117 12.91 -8.74 -5.27
C ARG A 117 13.86 -7.65 -4.77
N ARG A 118 13.96 -6.52 -5.49
CA ARG A 118 14.81 -5.38 -5.06
C ARG A 118 14.40 -4.84 -3.70
N TYR A 119 13.10 -4.79 -3.42
CA TYR A 119 12.60 -4.36 -2.12
C TYR A 119 13.01 -5.34 -1.01
N VAL A 120 12.87 -6.65 -1.22
CA VAL A 120 13.30 -7.68 -0.25
C VAL A 120 14.82 -7.65 -0.05
N ASP A 121 15.60 -7.48 -1.13
CA ASP A 121 17.06 -7.35 -1.04
C ASP A 121 17.46 -6.10 -0.23
N TYR A 122 16.77 -4.99 -0.42
CA TYR A 122 16.95 -3.78 0.40
C TYR A 122 16.66 -4.04 1.88
N LEU A 123 15.55 -4.73 2.20
CA LEU A 123 15.22 -5.05 3.57
C LEU A 123 16.26 -5.97 4.22
N ASN A 124 16.70 -7.00 3.53
CA ASN A 124 17.74 -7.91 4.01
C ASN A 124 19.06 -7.19 4.26
N TYR A 125 19.43 -6.24 3.40
CA TYR A 125 20.63 -5.43 3.57
C TYR A 125 20.50 -4.48 4.76
N THR A 126 19.36 -3.81 4.90
CA THR A 126 19.15 -2.77 5.91
C THR A 126 18.87 -3.38 7.29
N TYR A 127 18.17 -4.51 7.33
CA TYR A 127 17.75 -5.19 8.57
C TYR A 127 18.21 -6.65 8.59
N PRO A 128 19.53 -6.89 8.71
CA PRO A 128 20.08 -8.26 8.61
C PRO A 128 19.62 -9.21 9.72
N SER A 129 19.07 -8.69 10.81
CA SER A 129 18.43 -9.48 11.87
C SER A 129 17.03 -10.01 11.49
N GLY A 130 16.44 -9.50 10.39
CA GLY A 130 15.06 -9.76 10.02
C GLY A 130 14.03 -9.01 10.87
N ILE A 131 14.48 -8.14 11.77
CA ILE A 131 13.61 -7.33 12.64
C ILE A 131 13.85 -5.86 12.32
N THR A 132 12.76 -5.12 12.08
CA THR A 132 12.78 -3.67 11.88
C THR A 132 11.91 -2.98 12.91
N ASP A 133 12.36 -1.84 13.41
CA ASP A 133 11.64 -0.90 14.26
C ASP A 133 11.34 0.42 13.53
N TRP A 134 11.67 0.48 12.23
CA TRP A 134 11.42 1.63 11.39
C TRP A 134 10.04 1.57 10.74
N GLY A 135 9.30 2.66 10.84
CA GLY A 135 7.97 2.82 10.25
C GLY A 135 7.08 3.74 11.06
N LEU A 136 5.83 3.86 10.68
CA LEU A 136 4.81 4.63 11.41
C LEU A 136 4.15 3.79 12.50
N GLY A 137 4.24 2.47 12.40
CA GLY A 137 3.64 1.55 13.35
C GLY A 137 2.12 1.52 13.27
N ASP A 138 1.49 1.13 14.37
CA ASP A 138 0.03 1.13 14.50
C ASP A 138 -0.49 2.58 14.52
N TRP A 139 -1.09 3.00 13.40
CA TRP A 139 -1.56 4.38 13.26
C TRP A 139 -2.80 4.63 14.10
N ILE A 140 -2.68 5.57 15.04
CA ILE A 140 -3.67 5.91 16.07
C ILE A 140 -3.95 4.71 17.00
N PRO A 141 -2.92 4.21 17.71
CA PRO A 141 -3.09 3.13 18.68
C PRO A 141 -4.08 3.54 19.76
N ILE A 142 -4.81 2.57 20.29
CA ILE A 142 -5.65 2.79 21.46
C ILE A 142 -4.73 3.28 22.58
N LYS A 143 -4.93 4.52 23.07
CA LYS A 143 -4.17 5.04 24.18
C LYS A 143 -4.30 4.07 25.34
N SER A 144 -3.21 3.39 25.71
CA SER A 144 -3.16 2.76 27.02
C SER A 144 -3.42 3.88 28.04
N HIS A 145 -4.46 3.76 28.85
CA HIS A 145 -4.61 4.62 30.01
C HIS A 145 -3.38 4.36 30.88
N SER A 146 -2.37 5.21 30.74
CA SER A 146 -1.30 5.30 31.73
C SER A 146 -1.96 5.81 33.01
N SER A 147 -2.17 4.89 33.91
CA SER A 147 -2.49 5.14 35.31
C SER A 147 -1.48 6.05 35.99
#